data_bf9b86d0b8b718265960bd02e01e5308
#
_entry.id   bf9b86d0b8b718265960bd02e01e5308
#
_cell.length_a   1.000
_cell.length_b   1.000
_cell.length_c   1.000
_cell.angle_alpha   90.00
_cell.angle_beta   90.00
_cell.angle_gamma   90.00
#
_symmetry.space_group_name_H-M   'P 1'
#
loop_
_entity.id
_entity.type
_entity.pdbx_description
1 polymer ?
#
loop_
_entity_poly.entity_id
_entity_poly.type
_entity_poly.pdbx_seq_one_letter_code
_entity_poly.pdbx_strand_id
1 'polypeptide(L)' 'MTCNFDKDELILKVLDGVATPEEILMLSRWMEEDPANEIYFNQLKKAWN' A
#
# COMPACT_ATOMS: atom_id res chain seq x y z
N MET A 1 -7.35 -17.90 -11.46
CA MET A 1 -6.78 -17.54 -10.30
C MET A 1 -7.01 -16.13 -9.88
N THR A 2 -7.19 -15.96 -8.69
CA THR A 2 -7.56 -14.70 -8.19
C THR A 2 -6.41 -13.79 -8.10
N CYS A 3 -6.64 -12.64 -8.48
CA CYS A 3 -5.66 -11.62 -8.28
C CYS A 3 -5.77 -11.17 -6.85
N ASN A 4 -4.92 -11.66 -6.03
CA ASN A 4 -4.96 -11.29 -4.64
C ASN A 4 -4.21 -10.01 -4.42
N PHE A 5 -4.95 -8.95 -4.39
CA PHE A 5 -4.35 -7.68 -4.02
C PHE A 5 -4.27 -7.66 -2.48
N ASP A 6 -3.08 -7.87 -1.97
CA ASP A 6 -2.86 -7.82 -0.53
C ASP A 6 -2.33 -6.45 -0.18
N LYS A 7 -3.21 -5.60 0.29
CA LYS A 7 -2.84 -4.21 0.57
C LYS A 7 -1.81 -4.12 1.68
N ASP A 8 -1.90 -5.01 2.67
CA ASP A 8 -0.96 -4.97 3.78
C ASP A 8 0.45 -5.29 3.32
N GLU A 9 0.58 -6.33 2.52
CA GLU A 9 1.89 -6.71 2.01
C GLU A 9 2.45 -5.62 1.12
N LEU A 10 1.62 -5.02 0.30
CA LEU A 10 2.05 -3.99 -0.62
C LEU A 10 2.52 -2.76 0.15
N ILE A 11 1.80 -2.38 1.17
CA ILE A 11 2.19 -1.25 2.00
C ILE A 11 3.53 -1.51 2.68
N LEU A 12 3.69 -2.71 3.21
CA LEU A 12 4.94 -3.06 3.88
C LEU A 12 6.12 -3.04 2.93
N LYS A 13 5.91 -3.50 1.70
CA LYS A 13 6.98 -3.45 0.70
C LYS A 13 7.38 -2.01 0.39
N VAL A 14 6.40 -1.14 0.27
CA VAL A 14 6.67 0.26 -0.01
C VAL A 14 7.43 0.90 1.14
N LEU A 15 6.99 0.64 2.36
CA LEU A 15 7.63 1.22 3.54
C LEU A 15 9.04 0.67 3.73
N ASP A 16 9.24 -0.58 3.35
CA ASP A 16 10.55 -1.22 3.47
C ASP A 16 11.49 -0.85 2.32
N GLY A 17 10.95 -0.20 1.29
CA GLY A 17 11.76 0.25 0.19
C GLY A 17 12.07 -0.82 -0.84
N VAL A 18 11.30 -1.90 -0.88
CA VAL A 18 11.54 -3.00 -1.81
C VAL A 18 10.43 -3.16 -2.84
N ALA A 19 9.48 -2.25 -2.85
CA ALA A 19 8.38 -2.34 -3.80
C ALA A 19 8.86 -1.95 -5.21
N THR A 20 8.31 -2.62 -6.21
CA THR A 20 8.58 -2.25 -7.59
C THR A 20 7.80 -1.01 -7.97
N PRO A 21 8.19 -0.31 -9.05
CA PRO A 21 7.41 0.84 -9.50
C PRO A 21 5.96 0.50 -9.80
N GLU A 22 5.70 -0.69 -10.31
CA GLU A 22 4.34 -1.13 -10.58
C GLU A 22 3.55 -1.28 -9.29
N GLU A 23 4.20 -1.83 -8.27
CA GLU A 23 3.54 -2.00 -6.99
C GLU A 23 3.24 -0.65 -6.35
N ILE A 24 4.14 0.30 -6.49
CA ILE A 24 3.92 1.63 -5.97
C ILE A 24 2.72 2.28 -6.67
N LEU A 25 2.63 2.09 -7.98
CA LEU A 25 1.51 2.63 -8.72
C LEU A 25 0.19 2.00 -8.30
N MET A 26 0.20 0.70 -8.08
CA MET A 26 -1.00 0.01 -7.62
C MET A 26 -1.46 0.54 -6.28
N LEU A 27 -0.53 0.76 -5.38
CA LEU A 27 -0.86 1.30 -4.07
C LEU A 27 -1.41 2.71 -4.18
N SER A 28 -0.81 3.53 -5.04
CA SER A 28 -1.29 4.88 -5.24
C SER A 28 -2.73 4.90 -5.72
N ARG A 29 -3.05 4.04 -6.68
CA ARG A 29 -4.41 3.95 -7.19
C ARG A 29 -5.39 3.51 -6.11
N TRP A 30 -4.96 2.55 -5.31
CA TRP A 30 -5.79 2.07 -4.22
C TRP A 30 -6.09 3.19 -3.23
N MET A 31 -5.10 4.02 -2.94
CA MET A 31 -5.31 5.13 -2.02
C MET A 31 -6.22 6.19 -2.61
N GLU A 32 -6.22 6.34 -3.92
CA GLU A 32 -7.08 7.32 -4.57
C GLU A 32 -8.53 6.86 -4.63
N GLU A 33 -8.77 5.57 -4.52
CA GLU A 33 -10.12 5.05 -4.61
C GLU A 33 -10.99 5.46 -3.41
N ASP A 34 -10.37 5.63 -2.26
CA ASP A 34 -11.13 5.92 -1.05
C ASP A 34 -10.21 6.62 -0.05
N PRO A 35 -10.63 7.77 0.49
CA PRO A 35 -9.80 8.47 1.49
C PRO A 35 -9.45 7.60 2.69
N ALA A 36 -10.31 6.66 3.04
CA ALA A 36 -10.03 5.76 4.16
C ALA A 36 -8.79 4.91 3.89
N ASN A 37 -8.52 4.63 2.62
CA ASN A 37 -7.35 3.84 2.27
C ASN A 37 -6.06 4.58 2.59
N GLU A 38 -6.05 5.86 2.34
CA GLU A 38 -4.88 6.67 2.65
C GLU A 38 -4.68 6.77 4.16
N ILE A 39 -5.75 6.88 4.89
CA ILE A 39 -5.67 6.91 6.35
C ILE A 39 -5.09 5.61 6.87
N TYR A 40 -5.53 4.50 6.29
CA TYR A 40 -5.03 3.19 6.67
C TYR A 40 -3.52 3.08 6.41
N PHE A 41 -3.10 3.55 5.24
CA PHE A 41 -1.69 3.54 4.90
C PHE A 41 -0.88 4.38 5.90
N ASN A 42 -1.39 5.56 6.24
CA ASN A 42 -0.68 6.44 7.16
C ASN A 42 -0.59 5.85 8.56
N GLN A 43 -1.60 5.11 8.98
CA GLN A 43 -1.57 4.46 10.27
C GLN A 43 -0.49 3.38 10.32
N LEU A 44 -0.37 2.59 9.26
CA LEU A 44 0.67 1.59 9.19
C LEU A 44 2.05 2.23 9.11
N LYS A 45 2.16 3.30 8.36
CA LYS A 45 3.42 4.01 8.24
C LYS A 45 3.87 4.53 9.59
N LYS A 46 2.94 5.04 10.36
CA LYS A 46 3.25 5.56 11.68
C LYS A 46 3.74 4.46 12.61
N ALA A 47 3.09 3.31 12.54
CA ALA A 47 3.49 2.17 13.35
C ALA A 47 4.82 1.59 12.90
N TRP A 48 5.13 1.74 11.62
CA TRP A 48 6.38 1.22 11.06
C TRP A 48 7.59 1.90 11.67
N ASN A 49 7.49 3.19 11.89
CA ASN A 49 8.56 3.91 12.51
C ASN A 49 8.61 3.61 14.01
#